data_7156d1734848feffa7cdf2225c8fa0e6
#
_entry.id   7156d1734848feffa7cdf2225c8fa0e6
#
_cell.length_a   1.000
_cell.length_b   1.000
_cell.length_c   1.000
_cell.angle_alpha   90.00
_cell.angle_beta   90.00
_cell.angle_gamma   90.00
#
_symmetry.space_group_name_H-M   'P 1'
#
loop_
_entity.id
_entity.type
_entity.pdbx_description
1 polymer ?
#
loop_
_entity_poly.entity_id
_entity_poly.type
_entity_poly.pdbx_seq_one_letter_code
_entity_poly.pdbx_strand_id
1 'polypeptide(L)'
;MRPLVCIALAGAIAGLWLHGAVAQTSPAVQPPSGTSEPAFTPLTTRWAFPNSDAVNAGTVSIITAPAGGAKSVFAADMARVLDEKDKLRILPILGKGPVQNVIDILYLKSVDMGLVATDVPEFYKIQYGSDITNRLRYIMKLYNDEIHIIAPTEIKTVFDLEGKRIEAPKDVGLYSAKAIFSRLKINVTYDSSHLNDDTGALQEVIDGKADAWIVGTAKVMPIARNLKNEGRRLHLVSIPYDQRLQDLYLPSEFTSDEYPNLIPPGEKVDTVAAGILLVVFNWPEKHERYQKVARFVDALFSRIDEFAKPPRHPKWKEASVSAVIPGWQRFKPAQDWIDRWHEQHLDAANPTSLARFKDFMTQQGHASLSQEELEKLYSQFLEWNRRAKN
;
A
#
# COMPACT_ATOMS: atom_id res chain seq x y z
N MET A 1 -65.23 9.65 12.83
CA MET A 1 -65.97 10.63 13.61
C MET A 1 -64.98 11.62 14.22
N ARG A 2 -65.23 12.86 13.91
CA ARG A 2 -64.53 14.08 14.35
C ARG A 2 -64.65 14.30 15.87
N PRO A 3 -63.99 15.35 16.51
CA PRO A 3 -63.55 16.59 15.92
C PRO A 3 -62.12 17.14 16.37
N LEU A 4 -61.70 18.12 15.58
CA LEU A 4 -60.75 19.19 15.88
C LEU A 4 -61.15 20.05 17.09
N VAL A 5 -60.17 20.59 17.81
CA VAL A 5 -60.31 21.84 18.56
C VAL A 5 -59.13 22.75 18.25
N CYS A 6 -59.44 23.83 17.52
CA CYS A 6 -58.60 25.04 17.42
C CYS A 6 -58.85 25.90 18.66
N ILE A 7 -57.81 26.46 19.27
CA ILE A 7 -57.95 27.65 20.12
C ILE A 7 -56.91 28.67 19.64
N ALA A 8 -57.42 29.75 19.05
CA ALA A 8 -56.72 31.00 18.85
C ALA A 8 -56.99 31.89 20.08
N LEU A 9 -55.96 32.60 20.47
CA LEU A 9 -56.17 33.82 21.30
C LEU A 9 -55.16 34.89 20.90
N ALA A 10 -55.77 36.02 20.59
CA ALA A 10 -55.16 37.25 20.10
C ALA A 10 -54.65 38.15 21.25
N GLY A 11 -53.70 38.95 20.92
CA GLY A 11 -53.71 40.38 21.30
C GLY A 11 -52.87 40.82 22.49
N ALA A 12 -51.86 41.61 22.23
CA ALA A 12 -51.69 42.93 22.86
C ALA A 12 -50.54 43.72 22.18
N ILE A 13 -50.93 44.88 21.75
CA ILE A 13 -50.16 45.99 21.22
C ILE A 13 -49.42 46.69 22.36
N ALA A 14 -48.17 47.11 22.21
CA ALA A 14 -47.71 48.50 22.54
C ALA A 14 -46.21 48.63 22.54
N GLY A 15 -45.72 49.69 21.93
CA GLY A 15 -44.49 50.35 22.34
C GLY A 15 -43.43 50.53 21.24
N LEU A 16 -43.70 51.46 20.31
CA LEU A 16 -42.65 52.08 19.52
C LEU A 16 -41.65 52.82 20.44
N TRP A 17 -40.39 52.44 20.40
CA TRP A 17 -39.28 53.36 20.66
C TRP A 17 -38.35 53.34 19.48
N LEU A 18 -38.43 54.38 18.63
CA LEU A 18 -37.45 54.77 17.64
C LEU A 18 -36.24 55.31 18.37
N HIS A 19 -35.19 54.51 18.50
CA HIS A 19 -33.87 55.03 18.75
C HIS A 19 -33.15 55.15 17.40
N GLY A 20 -32.99 56.36 16.94
CA GLY A 20 -32.16 56.69 15.81
C GLY A 20 -30.70 56.28 16.06
N ALA A 21 -30.25 55.24 15.39
CA ALA A 21 -28.84 54.93 15.31
C ALA A 21 -28.19 56.02 14.42
N VAL A 22 -27.50 56.96 15.07
CA VAL A 22 -26.58 57.88 14.39
C VAL A 22 -25.45 56.98 13.83
N ALA A 23 -25.43 56.82 12.55
CA ALA A 23 -24.32 56.22 11.84
C ALA A 23 -23.11 57.17 12.04
N GLN A 24 -22.18 56.78 12.94
CA GLN A 24 -20.87 57.38 12.95
C GLN A 24 -20.14 56.96 11.68
N THR A 25 -20.07 57.89 10.73
CA THR A 25 -19.19 57.77 9.58
C THR A 25 -17.75 57.88 10.10
N SER A 26 -17.07 56.75 10.22
CA SER A 26 -15.62 56.74 10.38
C SER A 26 -14.98 57.52 9.21
N PRO A 27 -14.04 58.42 9.49
CA PRO A 27 -13.34 59.13 8.42
C PRO A 27 -12.66 58.11 7.51
N ALA A 28 -12.92 58.21 6.21
CA ALA A 28 -12.22 57.42 5.20
C ALA A 28 -10.71 57.72 5.34
N VAL A 29 -9.95 56.70 5.78
CA VAL A 29 -8.49 56.77 5.70
C VAL A 29 -8.14 56.74 4.22
N GLN A 30 -7.76 57.91 3.71
CA GLN A 30 -7.17 57.98 2.35
C GLN A 30 -5.86 57.15 2.39
N PRO A 31 -5.67 56.21 1.45
CA PRO A 31 -4.37 55.53 1.36
C PRO A 31 -3.31 56.61 1.01
N PRO A 32 -2.09 56.47 1.59
CA PRO A 32 -1.02 57.40 1.28
C PRO A 32 -0.76 57.40 -0.22
N SER A 33 -0.96 58.55 -0.84
CA SER A 33 -0.61 58.81 -2.24
C SER A 33 0.91 58.73 -2.38
N GLY A 34 1.40 57.66 -2.96
CA GLY A 34 2.83 57.52 -3.27
C GLY A 34 3.48 56.17 -3.16
N THR A 35 2.76 55.10 -2.85
CA THR A 35 3.28 53.75 -3.08
C THR A 35 2.74 53.21 -4.38
N SER A 36 3.54 53.35 -5.46
CA SER A 36 3.33 52.53 -6.62
C SER A 36 3.26 51.07 -6.17
N GLU A 37 2.09 50.43 -6.26
CA GLU A 37 2.04 48.97 -6.15
C GLU A 37 3.18 48.42 -7.00
N PRO A 38 3.99 47.51 -6.46
CA PRO A 38 5.00 46.84 -7.28
C PRO A 38 4.25 46.25 -8.46
N ALA A 39 4.56 46.75 -9.64
CA ALA A 39 3.97 46.24 -10.87
C ALA A 39 4.14 44.73 -10.84
N PHE A 40 3.03 44.00 -10.77
CA PHE A 40 3.02 42.56 -10.83
C PHE A 40 3.62 42.18 -12.18
N THR A 41 4.92 42.01 -12.22
CA THR A 41 5.58 41.51 -13.41
C THR A 41 5.02 40.12 -13.64
N PRO A 42 4.26 39.89 -14.73
CA PRO A 42 3.74 38.55 -14.97
C PRO A 42 4.92 37.59 -14.94
N LEU A 43 4.78 36.49 -14.21
CA LEU A 43 5.76 35.43 -14.12
C LEU A 43 6.16 34.81 -15.46
N THR A 44 5.61 35.33 -16.56
CA THR A 44 5.69 34.81 -17.92
C THR A 44 7.08 34.88 -18.56
N THR A 45 8.03 35.64 -18.02
CA THR A 45 9.33 35.81 -18.71
C THR A 45 10.50 35.17 -17.99
N ARG A 46 10.36 34.74 -16.73
CA ARG A 46 11.48 34.13 -15.98
C ARG A 46 11.25 32.68 -15.55
N TRP A 47 10.01 32.19 -15.65
CA TRP A 47 9.60 30.85 -15.25
C TRP A 47 8.85 30.13 -16.38
N ALA A 48 9.07 30.53 -17.64
CA ALA A 48 8.65 29.71 -18.76
C ALA A 48 9.43 28.39 -18.58
N PHE A 49 8.75 27.37 -18.04
CA PHE A 49 9.25 25.99 -18.18
C PHE A 49 9.44 25.78 -19.67
N PRO A 50 10.66 25.52 -20.13
CA PRO A 50 10.98 25.59 -21.56
C PRO A 50 10.16 24.62 -22.40
N ASN A 51 9.49 23.64 -21.78
CA ASN A 51 8.68 22.66 -22.48
C ASN A 51 7.75 21.91 -21.53
N SER A 52 6.51 22.42 -21.34
CA SER A 52 5.48 21.73 -20.56
C SER A 52 5.20 20.32 -21.09
N ASP A 53 5.27 20.12 -22.40
CA ASP A 53 5.02 18.83 -23.04
C ASP A 53 6.13 17.82 -22.68
N ALA A 54 7.39 18.22 -22.63
CA ALA A 54 8.48 17.37 -22.22
C ALA A 54 8.36 16.96 -20.73
N VAL A 55 8.01 17.88 -19.84
CA VAL A 55 7.77 17.59 -18.43
C VAL A 55 6.62 16.60 -18.30
N ASN A 56 5.48 16.83 -18.96
CA ASN A 56 4.34 15.92 -18.92
C ASN A 56 4.63 14.58 -19.58
N ALA A 57 5.42 14.55 -20.66
CA ALA A 57 5.86 13.31 -21.30
C ALA A 57 6.75 12.44 -20.38
N GLY A 58 7.50 13.06 -19.46
CA GLY A 58 8.34 12.39 -18.48
C GLY A 58 7.64 12.08 -17.16
N THR A 59 6.41 12.57 -16.93
CA THR A 59 5.72 12.41 -15.66
C THR A 59 4.96 11.09 -15.58
N VAL A 60 5.15 10.34 -14.49
CA VAL A 60 4.39 9.15 -14.11
C VAL A 60 3.76 9.33 -12.73
N SER A 61 2.58 8.78 -12.54
CA SER A 61 1.84 8.83 -11.28
C SER A 61 1.75 7.46 -10.62
N ILE A 62 1.82 7.42 -9.29
CA ILE A 62 1.73 6.20 -8.49
C ILE A 62 0.67 6.40 -7.41
N ILE A 63 -0.47 5.70 -7.53
CA ILE A 63 -1.51 5.70 -6.49
C ILE A 63 -1.12 4.76 -5.35
N THR A 64 -1.32 5.21 -4.12
CA THR A 64 -0.87 4.52 -2.90
C THR A 64 -2.04 4.25 -1.92
N ALA A 65 -1.78 4.36 -0.65
CA ALA A 65 -2.74 4.36 0.44
C ALA A 65 -2.76 5.73 1.13
N PRO A 66 -3.57 5.95 2.16
CA PRO A 66 -3.51 7.15 2.96
C PRO A 66 -2.11 7.47 3.48
N ALA A 67 -1.87 8.74 3.82
CA ALA A 67 -0.58 9.21 4.32
C ALA A 67 -0.17 8.49 5.61
N GLY A 68 1.14 8.35 5.84
CA GLY A 68 1.71 7.81 7.08
C GLY A 68 1.99 6.31 7.07
N GLY A 69 1.41 5.53 6.15
CA GLY A 69 1.70 4.11 6.00
C GLY A 69 2.89 3.83 5.06
N ALA A 70 3.43 2.63 5.11
CA ALA A 70 4.56 2.20 4.28
C ALA A 70 4.32 2.44 2.78
N LYS A 71 3.11 2.20 2.27
CA LYS A 71 2.76 2.39 0.86
C LYS A 71 3.01 3.83 0.38
N SER A 72 2.59 4.83 1.16
CA SER A 72 2.81 6.24 0.80
C SER A 72 4.27 6.65 0.91
N VAL A 73 5.01 6.10 1.87
CA VAL A 73 6.46 6.34 2.03
C VAL A 73 7.24 5.75 0.86
N PHE A 74 6.90 4.54 0.40
CA PHE A 74 7.54 3.92 -0.76
C PHE A 74 7.41 4.78 -2.03
N ALA A 75 6.22 5.32 -2.31
CA ALA A 75 6.04 6.19 -3.47
C ALA A 75 6.80 7.53 -3.31
N ALA A 76 6.83 8.09 -2.11
CA ALA A 76 7.63 9.29 -1.81
C ALA A 76 9.13 9.03 -1.96
N ASP A 77 9.62 7.86 -1.55
CA ASP A 77 11.01 7.46 -1.74
C ASP A 77 11.33 7.32 -3.24
N MET A 78 10.42 6.73 -4.04
CA MET A 78 10.59 6.66 -5.50
C MET A 78 10.72 8.06 -6.11
N ALA A 79 9.87 9.01 -5.71
CA ALA A 79 9.98 10.39 -6.19
C ALA A 79 11.32 11.02 -5.78
N ARG A 80 11.75 10.86 -4.52
CA ARG A 80 13.01 11.43 -4.04
C ARG A 80 14.25 10.89 -4.72
N VAL A 81 14.24 9.61 -5.10
CA VAL A 81 15.40 8.95 -5.69
C VAL A 81 15.41 9.13 -7.21
N LEU A 82 14.25 9.06 -7.87
CA LEU A 82 14.17 8.91 -9.33
C LEU A 82 13.83 10.20 -10.07
N ASP A 83 13.38 11.28 -9.38
CA ASP A 83 13.06 12.54 -10.06
C ASP A 83 14.30 13.11 -10.76
N GLU A 84 14.22 13.27 -12.08
CA GLU A 84 15.26 13.80 -12.96
C GLU A 84 14.76 15.03 -13.71
N LYS A 85 14.39 16.09 -12.98
CA LYS A 85 13.92 17.36 -13.56
C LYS A 85 12.88 17.14 -14.69
N ASP A 86 13.30 17.38 -15.94
CA ASP A 86 12.40 17.33 -17.11
C ASP A 86 12.31 15.94 -17.76
N LYS A 87 13.16 14.97 -17.33
CA LYS A 87 13.21 13.66 -17.97
C LYS A 87 12.29 12.63 -17.33
N LEU A 88 12.23 12.62 -16.00
CA LEU A 88 11.39 11.73 -15.22
C LEU A 88 10.90 12.45 -13.97
N ARG A 89 9.59 12.52 -13.81
CA ARG A 89 8.93 13.03 -12.62
C ARG A 89 8.00 11.97 -12.07
N ILE A 90 8.07 11.74 -10.77
CA ILE A 90 7.18 10.80 -10.09
C ILE A 90 6.19 11.59 -9.22
N LEU A 91 4.90 11.39 -9.44
CA LEU A 91 3.83 12.00 -8.68
C LEU A 91 3.18 10.94 -7.77
N PRO A 92 3.53 10.89 -6.47
CA PRO A 92 2.79 10.08 -5.51
C PRO A 92 1.38 10.64 -5.33
N ILE A 93 0.36 9.78 -5.48
CA ILE A 93 -1.05 10.12 -5.27
C ILE A 93 -1.53 9.35 -4.05
N LEU A 94 -2.08 10.05 -3.06
CA LEU A 94 -2.70 9.41 -1.91
C LEU A 94 -4.04 8.81 -2.34
N GLY A 95 -4.17 7.50 -2.15
CA GLY A 95 -5.37 6.73 -2.43
C GLY A 95 -6.01 6.20 -1.16
N LYS A 96 -7.01 5.33 -1.32
CA LYS A 96 -7.71 4.70 -0.19
C LYS A 96 -7.09 3.36 0.21
N GLY A 97 -6.34 2.73 -0.67
CA GLY A 97 -5.71 1.44 -0.41
C GLY A 97 -5.75 0.48 -1.60
N PRO A 98 -5.23 -0.75 -1.45
CA PRO A 98 -4.95 -1.66 -2.56
C PRO A 98 -6.16 -2.02 -3.43
N VAL A 99 -7.34 -2.15 -2.84
CA VAL A 99 -8.57 -2.46 -3.58
C VAL A 99 -8.99 -1.29 -4.46
N GLN A 100 -9.07 -0.06 -3.91
CA GLN A 100 -9.42 1.11 -4.70
C GLN A 100 -8.36 1.40 -5.76
N ASN A 101 -7.07 1.18 -5.45
CA ASN A 101 -5.98 1.40 -6.41
C ASN A 101 -6.16 0.59 -7.70
N VAL A 102 -6.73 -0.61 -7.64
CA VAL A 102 -7.07 -1.39 -8.84
C VAL A 102 -8.05 -0.65 -9.73
N ILE A 103 -9.12 -0.10 -9.15
CA ILE A 103 -10.11 0.70 -9.90
C ILE A 103 -9.46 1.94 -10.51
N ASP A 104 -8.59 2.59 -9.73
CA ASP A 104 -7.92 3.81 -10.15
C ASP A 104 -6.93 3.56 -11.30
N ILE A 105 -6.17 2.46 -11.25
CA ILE A 105 -5.28 2.03 -12.36
C ILE A 105 -6.09 1.69 -13.61
N LEU A 106 -7.24 1.05 -13.45
CA LEU A 106 -8.06 0.59 -14.57
C LEU A 106 -8.81 1.73 -15.27
N TYR A 107 -9.20 2.78 -14.56
CA TYR A 107 -10.19 3.74 -15.07
C TYR A 107 -9.81 5.20 -14.95
N LEU A 108 -8.90 5.61 -14.06
CA LEU A 108 -8.50 7.01 -13.93
C LEU A 108 -7.43 7.39 -14.95
N LYS A 109 -7.69 8.47 -15.70
CA LYS A 109 -6.78 8.94 -16.77
C LYS A 109 -5.41 9.38 -16.25
N SER A 110 -5.34 9.85 -15.00
CA SER A 110 -4.11 10.40 -14.42
C SER A 110 -3.36 9.42 -13.51
N VAL A 111 -3.77 8.15 -13.48
CA VAL A 111 -3.09 7.11 -12.70
C VAL A 111 -2.37 6.17 -13.66
N ASP A 112 -1.05 6.11 -13.58
CA ASP A 112 -0.23 5.22 -14.42
C ASP A 112 0.03 3.89 -13.73
N MET A 113 0.33 3.92 -12.43
CA MET A 113 0.69 2.76 -11.61
C MET A 113 0.09 2.88 -10.22
N GLY A 114 0.10 1.78 -9.46
CA GLY A 114 -0.33 1.79 -8.07
C GLY A 114 0.21 0.62 -7.27
N LEU A 115 0.07 0.71 -5.96
CA LEU A 115 0.46 -0.33 -5.02
C LEU A 115 -0.73 -1.25 -4.75
N VAL A 116 -0.58 -2.54 -5.04
CA VAL A 116 -1.62 -3.58 -4.92
C VAL A 116 -1.06 -4.77 -4.16
N ALA A 117 -1.83 -5.35 -3.24
CA ALA A 117 -1.45 -6.55 -2.52
C ALA A 117 -1.77 -7.82 -3.31
N THR A 118 -1.00 -8.90 -3.11
CA THR A 118 -1.13 -10.16 -3.85
C THR A 118 -2.47 -10.86 -3.65
N ASP A 119 -3.17 -10.60 -2.57
CA ASP A 119 -4.48 -11.18 -2.22
C ASP A 119 -5.69 -10.36 -2.75
N VAL A 120 -5.47 -9.17 -3.27
CA VAL A 120 -6.54 -8.33 -3.85
C VAL A 120 -7.27 -8.99 -5.02
N PRO A 121 -6.62 -9.70 -5.97
CA PRO A 121 -7.33 -10.43 -7.02
C PRO A 121 -8.30 -11.48 -6.47
N GLU A 122 -7.93 -12.18 -5.40
CA GLU A 122 -8.83 -13.15 -4.77
C GLU A 122 -10.07 -12.48 -4.18
N PHE A 123 -9.90 -11.33 -3.53
CA PHE A 123 -11.03 -10.52 -3.08
C PHE A 123 -11.97 -10.14 -4.24
N TYR A 124 -11.42 -9.72 -5.39
CA TYR A 124 -12.24 -9.39 -6.57
C TYR A 124 -12.99 -10.59 -7.12
N LYS A 125 -12.39 -11.78 -7.12
CA LYS A 125 -13.07 -13.04 -7.50
C LYS A 125 -14.22 -13.36 -6.56
N ILE A 126 -13.97 -13.29 -5.24
CA ILE A 126 -14.97 -13.59 -4.22
C ILE A 126 -16.12 -12.58 -4.25
N GLN A 127 -15.79 -11.28 -4.32
CA GLN A 127 -16.77 -10.21 -4.17
C GLN A 127 -17.56 -9.91 -5.44
N TYR A 128 -16.91 -10.03 -6.61
CA TYR A 128 -17.46 -9.56 -7.88
C TYR A 128 -17.42 -10.60 -9.00
N GLY A 129 -16.91 -11.81 -8.75
CA GLY A 129 -16.72 -12.83 -9.76
C GLY A 129 -15.75 -12.44 -10.89
N SER A 130 -14.85 -11.45 -10.64
CA SER A 130 -14.01 -10.84 -11.66
C SER A 130 -12.54 -11.17 -11.45
N ASP A 131 -11.89 -11.69 -12.51
CA ASP A 131 -10.45 -11.82 -12.56
C ASP A 131 -9.82 -10.54 -13.15
N ILE A 132 -9.15 -9.78 -12.30
CA ILE A 132 -8.50 -8.52 -12.66
C ILE A 132 -7.06 -8.70 -13.17
N THR A 133 -6.44 -9.87 -12.99
CA THR A 133 -5.01 -10.09 -13.28
C THR A 133 -4.71 -10.08 -14.77
N ASN A 134 -5.70 -10.39 -15.62
CA ASN A 134 -5.56 -10.33 -17.08
C ASN A 134 -5.41 -8.89 -17.63
N ARG A 135 -5.92 -7.88 -16.89
CA ARG A 135 -5.87 -6.46 -17.27
C ARG A 135 -4.71 -5.71 -16.62
N LEU A 136 -4.04 -6.32 -15.65
CA LEU A 136 -2.96 -5.72 -14.88
C LEU A 136 -1.63 -6.46 -15.11
N ARG A 137 -0.54 -5.75 -14.89
CA ARG A 137 0.81 -6.32 -14.89
C ARG A 137 1.56 -5.82 -13.67
N TYR A 138 2.31 -6.70 -13.00
CA TYR A 138 3.19 -6.23 -11.95
C TYR A 138 4.57 -5.85 -12.50
N ILE A 139 5.17 -4.85 -11.93
CA ILE A 139 6.53 -4.40 -12.24
C ILE A 139 7.51 -5.15 -11.36
N MET A 140 7.36 -5.05 -10.05
CA MET A 140 8.17 -5.74 -9.04
C MET A 140 7.41 -5.93 -7.73
N LYS A 141 7.94 -6.78 -6.86
CA LYS A 141 7.53 -6.87 -5.45
C LYS A 141 8.29 -5.82 -4.66
N LEU A 142 7.58 -5.03 -3.85
CA LEU A 142 8.17 -3.98 -3.02
C LEU A 142 8.54 -4.50 -1.62
N TYR A 143 7.56 -5.01 -0.89
CA TYR A 143 7.74 -5.52 0.48
C TYR A 143 6.56 -6.42 0.86
N ASN A 144 6.50 -6.86 2.11
CA ASN A 144 5.39 -7.64 2.65
C ASN A 144 4.56 -6.82 3.64
N ASP A 145 3.22 -6.94 3.52
CA ASP A 145 2.29 -6.59 4.59
C ASP A 145 1.94 -7.86 5.36
N GLU A 146 2.30 -7.92 6.61
CA GLU A 146 1.96 -9.03 7.51
C GLU A 146 0.51 -8.92 7.95
N ILE A 147 -0.18 -10.05 8.04
CA ILE A 147 -1.58 -10.09 8.46
C ILE A 147 -1.63 -10.15 9.98
N HIS A 148 -2.13 -9.07 10.58
CA HIS A 148 -2.33 -8.98 12.01
C HIS A 148 -3.78 -9.35 12.33
N ILE A 149 -3.99 -10.28 13.24
CA ILE A 149 -5.27 -10.55 13.87
C ILE A 149 -5.08 -10.33 15.36
N ILE A 150 -5.79 -9.35 15.92
CA ILE A 150 -5.76 -9.06 17.36
C ILE A 150 -7.09 -9.47 17.95
N ALA A 151 -7.04 -10.32 18.97
CA ALA A 151 -8.21 -10.87 19.64
C ALA A 151 -7.94 -11.14 21.14
N PRO A 152 -8.97 -11.42 21.94
CA PRO A 152 -8.81 -11.91 23.30
C PRO A 152 -8.07 -13.24 23.35
N THR A 153 -7.38 -13.49 24.48
CA THR A 153 -6.44 -14.61 24.65
C THR A 153 -7.07 -16.00 24.59
N GLU A 154 -8.38 -16.12 24.65
CA GLU A 154 -9.13 -17.36 24.40
C GLU A 154 -9.14 -17.79 22.94
N ILE A 155 -8.97 -16.87 21.99
CA ILE A 155 -8.89 -17.12 20.54
C ILE A 155 -7.42 -17.29 20.18
N LYS A 156 -6.93 -18.51 20.06
CA LYS A 156 -5.49 -18.81 19.90
C LYS A 156 -5.03 -18.85 18.45
N THR A 157 -5.86 -19.37 17.57
CA THR A 157 -5.56 -19.54 16.15
C THR A 157 -6.67 -18.96 15.29
N VAL A 158 -6.38 -18.75 14.02
CA VAL A 158 -7.38 -18.29 13.05
C VAL A 158 -8.60 -19.22 12.96
N PHE A 159 -8.46 -20.51 13.31
CA PHE A 159 -9.56 -21.48 13.29
C PHE A 159 -10.56 -21.29 14.43
N ASP A 160 -10.16 -20.65 15.53
CA ASP A 160 -11.05 -20.33 16.66
C ASP A 160 -12.00 -19.16 16.34
N LEU A 161 -11.86 -18.56 15.15
CA LEU A 161 -12.71 -17.48 14.65
C LEU A 161 -13.98 -17.97 13.94
N GLU A 162 -14.21 -19.29 13.82
CA GLU A 162 -15.46 -19.80 13.24
C GLU A 162 -16.68 -19.23 13.99
N GLY A 163 -17.63 -18.67 13.26
CA GLY A 163 -18.86 -18.06 13.79
C GLY A 163 -18.66 -16.71 14.49
N LYS A 164 -17.45 -16.14 14.51
CA LYS A 164 -17.12 -14.90 15.21
C LYS A 164 -17.40 -13.66 14.37
N ARG A 165 -17.51 -12.50 15.08
CA ARG A 165 -17.63 -11.18 14.47
C ARG A 165 -16.28 -10.51 14.38
N ILE A 166 -15.84 -10.25 13.14
CA ILE A 166 -14.53 -9.73 12.82
C ILE A 166 -14.64 -8.27 12.38
N GLU A 167 -13.98 -7.38 13.09
CA GLU A 167 -13.74 -6.03 12.61
C GLU A 167 -12.66 -6.07 11.52
N ALA A 168 -13.04 -5.68 10.31
CA ALA A 168 -12.20 -5.72 9.13
C ALA A 168 -12.38 -4.42 8.32
N PRO A 169 -11.60 -3.38 8.58
CA PRO A 169 -11.73 -2.09 7.90
C PRO A 169 -11.68 -2.25 6.38
N LYS A 170 -12.64 -1.61 5.69
CA LYS A 170 -12.97 -1.87 4.28
C LYS A 170 -11.77 -1.82 3.34
N ASP A 171 -10.88 -0.84 3.52
CA ASP A 171 -9.81 -0.55 2.58
C ASP A 171 -8.47 -1.20 2.96
N VAL A 172 -8.31 -1.72 4.18
CA VAL A 172 -7.04 -2.24 4.70
C VAL A 172 -7.10 -3.64 5.33
N GLY A 173 -8.29 -4.13 5.71
CA GLY A 173 -8.46 -5.42 6.39
C GLY A 173 -9.39 -6.38 5.66
N LEU A 174 -10.50 -5.87 5.13
CA LEU A 174 -11.59 -6.69 4.60
C LEU A 174 -11.18 -7.59 3.42
N TYR A 175 -10.30 -7.12 2.53
CA TYR A 175 -9.87 -7.92 1.39
C TYR A 175 -9.04 -9.13 1.82
N SER A 176 -8.08 -8.94 2.75
CA SER A 176 -7.29 -10.05 3.30
C SER A 176 -8.14 -10.97 4.15
N ALA A 177 -9.05 -10.43 4.97
CA ALA A 177 -9.99 -11.22 5.77
C ALA A 177 -10.81 -12.15 4.87
N LYS A 178 -11.44 -11.62 3.81
CA LYS A 178 -12.22 -12.44 2.87
C LYS A 178 -11.39 -13.49 2.16
N ALA A 179 -10.17 -13.15 1.72
CA ALA A 179 -9.28 -14.10 1.07
C ALA A 179 -8.88 -15.24 2.03
N ILE A 180 -8.43 -14.93 3.25
CA ILE A 180 -7.99 -15.91 4.24
C ILE A 180 -9.14 -16.81 4.69
N PHE A 181 -10.24 -16.23 5.16
CA PHE A 181 -11.35 -17.02 5.71
C PHE A 181 -12.05 -17.86 4.65
N SER A 182 -12.18 -17.37 3.41
CA SER A 182 -12.71 -18.15 2.30
C SER A 182 -11.80 -19.35 1.98
N ARG A 183 -10.48 -19.16 1.90
CA ARG A 183 -9.51 -20.21 1.63
C ARG A 183 -9.44 -21.25 2.76
N LEU A 184 -9.50 -20.80 4.00
CA LEU A 184 -9.48 -21.68 5.17
C LEU A 184 -10.85 -22.33 5.44
N LYS A 185 -11.93 -21.91 4.74
CA LYS A 185 -13.31 -22.32 4.93
C LYS A 185 -13.82 -22.03 6.33
N ILE A 186 -13.53 -20.86 6.86
CA ILE A 186 -13.97 -20.35 8.14
C ILE A 186 -15.09 -19.34 7.90
N ASN A 187 -16.25 -19.55 8.52
CA ASN A 187 -17.38 -18.66 8.39
C ASN A 187 -17.33 -17.61 9.50
N VAL A 188 -17.32 -16.35 9.11
CA VAL A 188 -17.30 -15.21 10.03
C VAL A 188 -18.31 -14.15 9.60
N THR A 189 -18.69 -13.30 10.53
CA THR A 189 -19.44 -12.07 10.23
C THR A 189 -18.48 -10.90 10.20
N TYR A 190 -18.51 -10.11 9.12
CA TYR A 190 -17.64 -8.95 8.97
C TYR A 190 -18.34 -7.68 9.44
N ASP A 191 -17.65 -6.91 10.26
CA ASP A 191 -17.91 -5.48 10.45
C ASP A 191 -16.82 -4.69 9.71
N SER A 192 -17.21 -3.69 8.96
CA SER A 192 -16.31 -2.86 8.16
C SER A 192 -16.70 -1.38 8.23
N SER A 193 -17.32 -0.98 9.32
CA SER A 193 -17.80 0.39 9.57
C SER A 193 -16.64 1.38 9.76
N HIS A 194 -15.52 0.92 10.28
CA HIS A 194 -14.32 1.74 10.52
C HIS A 194 -13.44 1.82 9.26
N LEU A 195 -13.72 2.80 8.40
CA LEU A 195 -12.95 3.06 7.19
C LEU A 195 -11.56 3.61 7.58
N ASN A 196 -10.49 2.84 7.40
CA ASN A 196 -9.10 3.26 7.68
C ASN A 196 -8.90 3.82 9.11
N ASP A 197 -9.73 3.44 10.06
CA ASP A 197 -9.65 3.82 11.46
C ASP A 197 -9.23 2.63 12.33
N ASP A 198 -7.94 2.39 12.39
CA ASP A 198 -7.35 1.30 13.18
C ASP A 198 -7.66 1.46 14.68
N THR A 199 -7.79 2.70 15.17
CA THR A 199 -8.10 2.97 16.58
C THR A 199 -9.53 2.57 16.91
N GLY A 200 -10.49 2.98 16.08
CA GLY A 200 -11.90 2.60 16.24
C GLY A 200 -12.10 1.10 16.14
N ALA A 201 -11.47 0.46 15.13
CA ALA A 201 -11.54 -0.98 14.92
C ALA A 201 -11.01 -1.77 16.14
N LEU A 202 -9.85 -1.37 16.66
CA LEU A 202 -9.27 -1.98 17.87
C LEU A 202 -10.15 -1.76 19.10
N GLN A 203 -10.77 -0.58 19.23
CA GLN A 203 -11.64 -0.26 20.35
C GLN A 203 -12.89 -1.16 20.36
N GLU A 204 -13.46 -1.52 19.21
CA GLU A 204 -14.57 -2.47 19.13
C GLU A 204 -14.22 -3.84 19.72
N VAL A 205 -12.98 -4.30 19.56
CA VAL A 205 -12.51 -5.54 20.19
C VAL A 205 -12.31 -5.37 21.69
N ILE A 206 -11.75 -4.26 22.14
CA ILE A 206 -11.58 -3.93 23.57
C ILE A 206 -12.94 -3.89 24.28
N ASP A 207 -13.94 -3.26 23.66
CA ASP A 207 -15.29 -3.14 24.19
C ASP A 207 -16.10 -4.45 24.11
N GLY A 208 -15.58 -5.48 23.44
CA GLY A 208 -16.28 -6.76 23.24
C GLY A 208 -17.40 -6.71 22.22
N LYS A 209 -17.45 -5.67 21.40
CA LYS A 209 -18.41 -5.53 20.30
C LYS A 209 -17.97 -6.30 19.05
N ALA A 210 -16.67 -6.52 18.87
CA ALA A 210 -16.09 -7.45 17.92
C ALA A 210 -15.28 -8.52 18.66
N ASP A 211 -15.16 -9.70 18.06
CA ASP A 211 -14.36 -10.80 18.62
C ASP A 211 -12.89 -10.69 18.23
N ALA A 212 -12.59 -10.13 17.05
CA ALA A 212 -11.23 -9.90 16.58
C ALA A 212 -11.18 -8.72 15.59
N TRP A 213 -10.00 -8.11 15.48
CA TRP A 213 -9.68 -7.13 14.44
C TRP A 213 -8.61 -7.71 13.51
N ILE A 214 -8.81 -7.59 12.19
CA ILE A 214 -7.86 -8.03 11.17
C ILE A 214 -7.41 -6.89 10.28
N VAL A 215 -6.09 -6.81 10.01
CA VAL A 215 -5.49 -5.83 9.11
C VAL A 215 -4.21 -6.37 8.47
N GLY A 216 -4.03 -6.08 7.17
CA GLY A 216 -2.78 -6.32 6.44
C GLY A 216 -1.93 -5.05 6.38
N THR A 217 -0.80 -5.04 7.08
CA THR A 217 0.10 -3.87 7.13
C THR A 217 1.53 -4.28 7.41
N ALA A 218 2.47 -3.41 7.05
CA ALA A 218 3.89 -3.61 7.36
C ALA A 218 4.13 -3.69 8.87
N LYS A 219 4.78 -4.74 9.33
CA LYS A 219 5.26 -4.80 10.72
C LYS A 219 6.49 -3.88 10.87
N VAL A 220 6.70 -3.15 11.97
CA VAL A 220 5.95 -3.18 13.22
C VAL A 220 4.84 -2.12 13.17
N MET A 221 3.61 -2.51 13.49
CA MET A 221 2.46 -1.60 13.52
C MET A 221 2.43 -0.84 14.85
N PRO A 222 2.55 0.51 14.85
CA PRO A 222 2.72 1.27 16.10
C PRO A 222 1.56 1.14 17.08
N ILE A 223 0.30 1.10 16.61
CA ILE A 223 -0.87 0.98 17.48
C ILE A 223 -0.88 -0.36 18.24
N ALA A 224 -0.50 -1.45 17.59
CA ALA A 224 -0.41 -2.77 18.22
C ALA A 224 0.80 -2.87 19.18
N ARG A 225 1.96 -2.32 18.77
CA ARG A 225 3.16 -2.32 19.61
C ARG A 225 2.93 -1.57 20.92
N ASN A 226 2.23 -0.42 20.86
CA ASN A 226 2.03 0.47 22.00
C ASN A 226 0.71 0.20 22.73
N LEU A 227 -0.01 -0.86 22.38
CA LEU A 227 -1.27 -1.22 23.02
C LEU A 227 -1.04 -1.44 24.52
N LYS A 228 -1.74 -0.64 25.33
CA LYS A 228 -1.80 -0.89 26.77
C LYS A 228 -2.80 -2.00 27.01
N ASN A 229 -2.31 -3.17 27.33
CA ASN A 229 -3.12 -4.37 27.51
C ASN A 229 -3.74 -4.41 28.93
N GLU A 230 -4.46 -3.33 29.27
CA GLU A 230 -5.17 -3.15 30.54
C GLU A 230 -6.62 -3.58 30.37
N GLY A 231 -7.14 -4.39 31.29
CA GLY A 231 -8.52 -4.90 31.24
C GLY A 231 -8.65 -6.21 30.45
N ARG A 232 -9.33 -6.19 29.30
CA ARG A 232 -9.46 -7.38 28.43
C ARG A 232 -8.09 -7.68 27.81
N ARG A 233 -7.52 -8.83 28.16
CA ARG A 233 -6.22 -9.23 27.61
C ARG A 233 -6.35 -9.60 26.14
N LEU A 234 -5.62 -8.88 25.29
CA LEU A 234 -5.53 -9.11 23.86
C LEU A 234 -4.17 -9.69 23.50
N HIS A 235 -4.09 -10.40 22.39
CA HIS A 235 -2.86 -10.95 21.84
C HIS A 235 -2.94 -11.00 20.31
N LEU A 236 -1.83 -11.34 19.65
CA LEU A 236 -1.79 -11.66 18.24
C LEU A 236 -2.19 -13.12 18.04
N VAL A 237 -3.18 -13.34 17.16
CA VAL A 237 -3.71 -14.66 16.83
C VAL A 237 -2.82 -15.33 15.78
N SER A 238 -2.47 -16.61 15.99
CA SER A 238 -1.67 -17.36 15.03
C SER A 238 -2.46 -17.68 13.75
N ILE A 239 -1.80 -17.47 12.61
CA ILE A 239 -2.23 -17.92 11.29
C ILE A 239 -1.19 -18.92 10.78
N PRO A 240 -1.40 -20.22 10.95
CA PRO A 240 -0.48 -21.23 10.44
C PRO A 240 -0.34 -21.15 8.93
N TYR A 241 0.87 -21.37 8.40
CA TYR A 241 1.11 -21.36 6.95
C TYR A 241 0.50 -22.61 6.30
N ASP A 242 -0.80 -22.54 6.05
CA ASP A 242 -1.59 -23.62 5.46
C ASP A 242 -1.39 -23.70 3.95
N GLN A 243 -1.39 -24.92 3.38
CA GLN A 243 -1.25 -25.14 1.93
C GLN A 243 -2.27 -24.37 1.09
N ARG A 244 -3.47 -24.12 1.63
CA ARG A 244 -4.54 -23.35 0.98
C ARG A 244 -4.22 -21.86 0.79
N LEU A 245 -3.20 -21.36 1.48
CA LEU A 245 -2.79 -19.94 1.47
C LEU A 245 -1.52 -19.70 0.63
N GLN A 246 -0.78 -20.75 0.24
CA GLN A 246 0.58 -20.62 -0.30
C GLN A 246 0.69 -19.91 -1.66
N ASP A 247 -0.38 -19.89 -2.45
CA ASP A 247 -0.41 -19.18 -3.74
C ASP A 247 -0.68 -17.67 -3.60
N LEU A 248 -1.15 -17.22 -2.43
CA LEU A 248 -1.47 -15.81 -2.15
C LEU A 248 -0.50 -15.17 -1.16
N TYR A 249 0.01 -15.96 -0.21
CA TYR A 249 0.75 -15.47 0.94
C TYR A 249 2.09 -16.16 1.10
N LEU A 250 3.01 -15.47 1.75
CA LEU A 250 4.29 -16.00 2.24
C LEU A 250 4.18 -16.29 3.74
N PRO A 251 4.97 -17.26 4.27
CA PRO A 251 5.07 -17.43 5.70
C PRO A 251 5.74 -16.20 6.34
N SER A 252 5.27 -15.82 7.52
CA SER A 252 5.86 -14.77 8.34
C SER A 252 5.64 -15.06 9.81
N GLU A 253 6.29 -14.28 10.68
CA GLU A 253 6.16 -14.40 12.13
C GLU A 253 6.21 -13.02 12.80
N PHE A 254 5.61 -12.93 13.97
CA PHE A 254 5.78 -11.82 14.90
C PHE A 254 6.60 -12.26 16.10
N THR A 255 7.43 -11.35 16.62
CA THR A 255 8.27 -11.62 17.80
C THR A 255 7.86 -10.76 18.99
N SER A 256 8.22 -11.22 20.19
CA SER A 256 8.01 -10.43 21.41
C SER A 256 8.74 -9.08 21.40
N ASP A 257 9.88 -8.95 20.69
CA ASP A 257 10.59 -7.66 20.55
C ASP A 257 9.81 -6.68 19.66
N GLU A 258 9.09 -7.19 18.68
CA GLU A 258 8.21 -6.39 17.80
C GLU A 258 6.94 -5.95 18.53
N TYR A 259 6.34 -6.85 19.34
CA TYR A 259 5.05 -6.63 20.01
C TYR A 259 5.07 -7.07 21.48
N PRO A 260 5.83 -6.38 22.34
CA PRO A 260 6.09 -6.82 23.72
C PRO A 260 4.84 -6.90 24.62
N ASN A 261 3.76 -6.19 24.25
CA ASN A 261 2.51 -6.20 25.01
C ASN A 261 1.50 -7.24 24.52
N LEU A 262 1.76 -7.89 23.37
CA LEU A 262 0.86 -8.85 22.72
C LEU A 262 1.46 -10.25 22.60
N ILE A 263 2.76 -10.40 22.77
CA ILE A 263 3.50 -11.65 22.68
C ILE A 263 4.34 -11.81 23.94
N PRO A 264 4.25 -12.95 24.66
CA PRO A 264 5.10 -13.20 25.83
C PRO A 264 6.58 -13.17 25.48
N PRO A 265 7.45 -12.75 26.42
CA PRO A 265 8.90 -12.68 26.18
C PRO A 265 9.50 -14.00 25.69
N GLY A 266 10.24 -13.94 24.59
CA GLY A 266 10.89 -15.09 23.95
C GLY A 266 9.99 -15.93 23.06
N GLU A 267 8.70 -15.65 22.99
CA GLU A 267 7.76 -16.34 22.12
C GLU A 267 7.65 -15.66 20.73
N LYS A 268 7.09 -16.42 19.78
CA LYS A 268 6.77 -16.00 18.44
C LYS A 268 5.35 -16.40 18.08
N VAL A 269 4.73 -15.67 17.16
CA VAL A 269 3.40 -15.96 16.63
C VAL A 269 3.49 -16.09 15.12
N ASP A 270 3.13 -17.25 14.59
CA ASP A 270 3.08 -17.48 13.15
C ASP A 270 1.99 -16.61 12.50
N THR A 271 2.32 -16.04 11.35
CA THR A 271 1.38 -15.33 10.51
C THR A 271 1.72 -15.54 9.03
N VAL A 272 0.90 -14.95 8.18
CA VAL A 272 1.14 -14.91 6.73
C VAL A 272 1.29 -13.47 6.27
N ALA A 273 1.97 -13.28 5.15
CA ALA A 273 2.22 -11.95 4.60
C ALA A 273 1.81 -11.88 3.12
N ALA A 274 1.08 -10.85 2.76
CA ALA A 274 0.78 -10.50 1.39
C ALA A 274 1.92 -9.66 0.79
N GLY A 275 2.37 -10.00 -0.41
CA GLY A 275 3.34 -9.17 -1.13
C GLY A 275 2.70 -7.88 -1.65
N ILE A 276 3.33 -6.74 -1.42
CA ILE A 276 2.92 -5.48 -2.04
C ILE A 276 3.66 -5.30 -3.36
N LEU A 277 2.90 -5.20 -4.42
CA LEU A 277 3.35 -5.10 -5.80
C LEU A 277 3.20 -3.68 -6.32
N LEU A 278 4.15 -3.24 -7.12
CA LEU A 278 3.97 -2.10 -8.01
C LEU A 278 3.30 -2.60 -9.29
N VAL A 279 2.11 -2.10 -9.58
CA VAL A 279 1.22 -2.62 -10.62
C VAL A 279 0.86 -1.54 -11.63
N VAL A 280 0.75 -1.93 -12.89
CA VAL A 280 0.39 -1.08 -14.02
C VAL A 280 -0.74 -1.71 -14.82
N PHE A 281 -1.53 -0.93 -15.53
CA PHE A 281 -2.47 -1.45 -16.54
C PHE A 281 -1.70 -2.11 -17.69
N ASN A 282 -2.29 -3.14 -18.28
CA ASN A 282 -1.72 -3.84 -19.44
C ASN A 282 -1.84 -3.02 -20.73
N TRP A 283 -1.10 -1.91 -20.80
CA TRP A 283 -1.08 -1.03 -21.98
C TRP A 283 -0.48 -1.74 -23.18
N PRO A 284 -1.01 -1.52 -24.40
CA PRO A 284 -0.31 -1.90 -25.63
C PRO A 284 1.07 -1.24 -25.75
N GLU A 285 2.06 -1.93 -26.29
CA GLU A 285 3.45 -1.45 -26.38
C GLU A 285 3.59 -0.06 -27.03
N LYS A 286 2.78 0.25 -28.03
CA LYS A 286 2.80 1.54 -28.74
C LYS A 286 2.10 2.66 -27.98
N HIS A 287 1.44 2.38 -26.86
CA HIS A 287 0.73 3.38 -26.08
C HIS A 287 1.70 4.29 -25.32
N GLU A 288 1.42 5.59 -25.27
CA GLU A 288 2.27 6.58 -24.60
C GLU A 288 2.59 6.20 -23.15
N ARG A 289 1.59 5.73 -22.41
CA ARG A 289 1.75 5.32 -21.01
C ARG A 289 2.65 4.11 -20.85
N TYR A 290 2.59 3.15 -21.78
CA TYR A 290 3.53 2.02 -21.77
C TYR A 290 4.97 2.55 -21.84
N GLN A 291 5.25 3.49 -22.75
CA GLN A 291 6.58 4.05 -22.93
C GLN A 291 7.04 4.87 -21.70
N LYS A 292 6.13 5.63 -21.08
CA LYS A 292 6.43 6.36 -19.83
C LYS A 292 6.81 5.40 -18.71
N VAL A 293 6.00 4.36 -18.48
CA VAL A 293 6.25 3.37 -17.43
C VAL A 293 7.50 2.54 -17.73
N ALA A 294 7.80 2.23 -19.00
CA ALA A 294 9.03 1.55 -19.38
C ALA A 294 10.29 2.35 -18.99
N ARG A 295 10.30 3.68 -19.22
CA ARG A 295 11.40 4.56 -18.78
C ARG A 295 11.52 4.60 -17.25
N PHE A 296 10.39 4.65 -16.55
CA PHE A 296 10.36 4.58 -15.10
C PHE A 296 10.96 3.26 -14.58
N VAL A 297 10.60 2.13 -15.19
CA VAL A 297 11.13 0.80 -14.84
C VAL A 297 12.66 0.76 -14.99
N ASP A 298 13.17 1.29 -16.10
CA ASP A 298 14.61 1.35 -16.34
C ASP A 298 15.33 2.17 -15.26
N ALA A 299 14.82 3.35 -14.94
CA ALA A 299 15.36 4.20 -13.88
C ALA A 299 15.27 3.54 -12.48
N LEU A 300 14.14 2.91 -12.14
CA LEU A 300 13.92 2.24 -10.87
C LEU A 300 14.89 1.06 -10.68
N PHE A 301 14.98 0.18 -11.67
CA PHE A 301 15.78 -1.04 -11.55
C PHE A 301 17.28 -0.75 -11.57
N SER A 302 17.71 0.23 -12.37
CA SER A 302 19.11 0.65 -12.43
C SER A 302 19.59 1.27 -11.10
N ARG A 303 18.67 1.83 -10.30
CA ARG A 303 18.98 2.50 -9.03
C ARG A 303 18.40 1.80 -7.81
N ILE A 304 18.01 0.54 -7.93
CA ILE A 304 17.30 -0.20 -6.87
C ILE A 304 18.08 -0.24 -5.55
N ASP A 305 19.40 -0.28 -5.60
CA ASP A 305 20.28 -0.35 -4.43
C ASP A 305 20.28 0.96 -3.59
N GLU A 306 19.90 2.08 -4.19
CA GLU A 306 19.79 3.35 -3.48
C GLU A 306 18.63 3.35 -2.48
N PHE A 307 17.61 2.54 -2.73
CA PHE A 307 16.43 2.45 -1.87
C PHE A 307 16.69 1.67 -0.57
N ALA A 308 17.66 0.76 -0.56
CA ALA A 308 18.01 0.01 0.65
C ALA A 308 18.75 0.87 1.70
N LYS A 309 19.18 2.09 1.35
CA LYS A 309 19.99 2.98 2.18
C LYS A 309 19.11 3.99 2.95
N PRO A 310 19.45 4.32 4.20
CA PRO A 310 18.78 5.42 4.94
C PRO A 310 18.87 6.74 4.14
N PRO A 311 17.89 7.62 4.27
CA PRO A 311 16.71 7.60 5.18
C PRO A 311 15.45 6.93 4.56
N ARG A 312 15.60 6.03 3.60
CA ARG A 312 14.47 5.33 2.96
C ARG A 312 13.81 4.36 3.93
N HIS A 313 12.57 3.97 3.61
CA HIS A 313 11.84 3.02 4.44
C HIS A 313 12.60 1.69 4.60
N PRO A 314 12.77 1.15 5.84
CA PRO A 314 13.60 -0.05 6.06
C PRO A 314 13.15 -1.29 5.26
N LYS A 315 11.86 -1.42 4.98
CA LYS A 315 11.30 -2.53 4.20
C LYS A 315 11.69 -2.52 2.71
N TRP A 316 12.38 -1.50 2.21
CA TRP A 316 13.02 -1.57 0.89
C TRP A 316 14.05 -2.70 0.77
N LYS A 317 14.55 -3.20 1.89
CA LYS A 317 15.40 -4.40 1.93
C LYS A 317 14.67 -5.68 1.50
N GLU A 318 13.34 -5.69 1.57
CA GLU A 318 12.48 -6.80 1.10
C GLU A 318 12.12 -6.69 -0.39
N ALA A 319 12.44 -5.56 -1.03
CA ALA A 319 12.12 -5.34 -2.43
C ALA A 319 12.89 -6.31 -3.33
N SER A 320 12.21 -6.88 -4.32
CA SER A 320 12.80 -7.82 -5.27
C SER A 320 12.29 -7.54 -6.68
N VAL A 321 13.21 -7.20 -7.59
CA VAL A 321 12.91 -7.01 -9.01
C VAL A 321 12.64 -8.34 -9.71
N SER A 322 13.29 -9.42 -9.26
CA SER A 322 13.20 -10.74 -9.87
C SER A 322 12.10 -11.65 -9.31
N ALA A 323 11.43 -11.25 -8.20
CA ALA A 323 10.41 -12.08 -7.57
C ALA A 323 9.29 -12.47 -8.56
N VAL A 324 9.03 -13.76 -8.69
CA VAL A 324 7.90 -14.30 -9.47
C VAL A 324 6.69 -14.41 -8.57
N ILE A 325 5.57 -13.88 -9.03
CA ILE A 325 4.34 -13.81 -8.25
C ILE A 325 3.33 -14.77 -8.88
N PRO A 326 2.90 -15.81 -8.15
CA PRO A 326 1.92 -16.77 -8.66
C PRO A 326 0.64 -16.05 -9.14
N GLY A 327 0.12 -16.47 -10.30
CA GLY A 327 -1.11 -15.91 -10.87
C GLY A 327 -1.00 -14.49 -11.46
N TRP A 328 0.17 -13.85 -11.41
CA TRP A 328 0.40 -12.54 -12.01
C TRP A 328 1.36 -12.61 -13.20
N GLN A 329 1.11 -11.76 -14.19
CA GLN A 329 2.02 -11.57 -15.32
C GLN A 329 2.85 -10.30 -15.09
N ARG A 330 4.16 -10.41 -15.37
CA ARG A 330 5.07 -9.28 -15.26
C ARG A 330 4.88 -8.29 -16.42
N PHE A 331 5.07 -7.02 -16.16
CA PHE A 331 5.13 -5.98 -17.19
C PHE A 331 6.35 -6.24 -18.08
N LYS A 332 6.13 -6.32 -19.40
CA LYS A 332 7.18 -6.73 -20.33
C LYS A 332 8.49 -5.93 -20.20
N PRO A 333 8.49 -4.58 -20.12
CA PRO A 333 9.75 -3.84 -19.91
C PRO A 333 10.51 -4.23 -18.64
N ALA A 334 9.79 -4.63 -17.58
CA ALA A 334 10.45 -5.11 -16.35
C ALA A 334 11.09 -6.48 -16.58
N GLN A 335 10.43 -7.39 -17.30
CA GLN A 335 11.01 -8.68 -17.68
C GLN A 335 12.22 -8.49 -18.61
N ASP A 336 12.08 -7.69 -19.66
CA ASP A 336 13.15 -7.42 -20.62
C ASP A 336 14.40 -6.80 -19.95
N TRP A 337 14.18 -5.97 -18.91
CA TRP A 337 15.32 -5.42 -18.13
C TRP A 337 16.03 -6.51 -17.34
N ILE A 338 15.28 -7.41 -16.70
CA ILE A 338 15.84 -8.53 -15.93
C ILE A 338 16.62 -9.46 -16.86
N ASP A 339 16.05 -9.79 -18.03
CA ASP A 339 16.68 -10.68 -19.00
C ASP A 339 18.00 -10.09 -19.51
N ARG A 340 18.04 -8.80 -19.90
CA ARG A 340 19.28 -8.10 -20.28
C ARG A 340 20.30 -8.06 -19.13
N TRP A 341 19.83 -7.83 -17.91
CA TRP A 341 20.71 -7.81 -16.75
C TRP A 341 21.34 -9.19 -16.51
N HIS A 342 20.56 -10.27 -16.66
CA HIS A 342 21.04 -11.65 -16.58
C HIS A 342 22.08 -11.92 -17.67
N GLU A 343 21.79 -11.62 -18.93
CA GLU A 343 22.72 -11.79 -20.04
C GLU A 343 24.05 -11.09 -19.74
N GLN A 344 24.02 -9.84 -19.32
CA GLN A 344 25.23 -9.06 -19.04
C GLN A 344 26.03 -9.56 -17.84
N HIS A 345 25.37 -10.14 -16.83
CA HIS A 345 26.04 -10.54 -15.57
C HIS A 345 26.26 -12.04 -15.46
N LEU A 346 25.51 -12.89 -16.18
CA LEU A 346 25.79 -14.31 -16.29
C LEU A 346 27.00 -14.55 -17.21
N ASP A 347 27.15 -13.78 -18.28
CA ASP A 347 28.34 -13.82 -19.12
C ASP A 347 29.60 -13.30 -18.41
N ALA A 348 29.42 -12.33 -17.47
CA ALA A 348 30.50 -11.85 -16.61
C ALA A 348 30.71 -12.71 -15.35
N ALA A 349 29.73 -13.46 -14.92
CA ALA A 349 29.84 -14.45 -13.85
C ALA A 349 30.51 -15.70 -14.45
N ASN A 350 31.83 -15.77 -14.25
CA ASN A 350 32.65 -16.96 -14.51
C ASN A 350 31.80 -18.25 -14.46
N PRO A 351 31.81 -19.11 -15.51
CA PRO A 351 31.13 -20.41 -15.52
C PRO A 351 31.33 -21.24 -14.25
N THR A 352 32.47 -21.01 -13.58
CA THR A 352 32.81 -21.57 -12.27
C THR A 352 31.83 -21.15 -11.14
N SER A 353 31.20 -19.97 -11.20
CA SER A 353 30.31 -19.54 -10.11
C SER A 353 28.89 -20.11 -10.21
N LEU A 354 28.37 -20.30 -11.42
CA LEU A 354 27.10 -21.04 -11.63
C LEU A 354 27.30 -22.53 -11.29
N ALA A 355 28.43 -23.11 -11.69
CA ALA A 355 28.77 -24.49 -11.35
C ALA A 355 28.88 -24.68 -9.82
N ARG A 356 29.59 -23.77 -9.11
CA ARG A 356 29.65 -23.80 -7.65
C ARG A 356 28.31 -23.60 -6.98
N PHE A 357 27.45 -22.74 -7.53
CA PHE A 357 26.09 -22.57 -7.03
C PHE A 357 25.26 -23.85 -7.24
N LYS A 358 25.40 -24.51 -8.39
CA LYS A 358 24.79 -25.80 -8.68
C LYS A 358 25.24 -26.89 -7.70
N ASP A 359 26.55 -26.97 -7.44
CA ASP A 359 27.13 -27.87 -6.47
C ASP A 359 26.61 -27.59 -5.06
N PHE A 360 26.55 -26.32 -4.66
CA PHE A 360 25.96 -25.91 -3.37
C PHE A 360 24.50 -26.33 -3.25
N MET A 361 23.67 -26.03 -4.27
CA MET A 361 22.24 -26.42 -4.28
C MET A 361 22.05 -27.93 -4.21
N THR A 362 22.92 -28.69 -4.92
CA THR A 362 22.92 -30.16 -4.87
C THR A 362 23.26 -30.68 -3.47
N GLN A 363 24.24 -30.07 -2.77
CA GLN A 363 24.61 -30.40 -1.41
C GLN A 363 23.51 -30.07 -0.39
N GLN A 364 22.70 -29.07 -0.67
CA GLN A 364 21.51 -28.68 0.15
C GLN A 364 20.27 -29.55 -0.14
N GLY A 365 20.40 -30.60 -0.97
CA GLY A 365 19.30 -31.51 -1.27
C GLY A 365 18.40 -31.09 -2.46
N HIS A 366 18.76 -30.03 -3.18
CA HIS A 366 18.02 -29.54 -4.35
C HIS A 366 18.55 -30.09 -5.66
N ALA A 367 18.96 -31.34 -5.71
CA ALA A 367 19.53 -31.99 -6.89
C ALA A 367 18.55 -32.19 -8.06
N SER A 368 17.23 -32.01 -7.84
CA SER A 368 16.18 -32.23 -8.84
C SER A 368 15.70 -30.97 -9.56
N LEU A 369 16.34 -29.82 -9.33
CA LEU A 369 15.96 -28.58 -10.01
C LEU A 369 16.28 -28.65 -11.50
N SER A 370 15.33 -28.18 -12.31
CA SER A 370 15.56 -27.98 -13.74
C SER A 370 16.63 -26.89 -13.97
N GLN A 371 17.22 -26.86 -15.15
CA GLN A 371 18.20 -25.84 -15.51
C GLN A 371 17.61 -24.42 -15.38
N GLU A 372 16.36 -24.21 -15.78
CA GLU A 372 15.65 -22.94 -15.69
C GLU A 372 15.42 -22.49 -14.23
N GLU A 373 15.02 -23.42 -13.35
CA GLU A 373 14.85 -23.14 -11.92
C GLU A 373 16.18 -22.82 -11.25
N LEU A 374 17.25 -23.51 -11.63
CA LEU A 374 18.58 -23.25 -11.10
C LEU A 374 19.11 -21.87 -11.51
N GLU A 375 18.96 -21.49 -12.78
CA GLU A 375 19.36 -20.17 -13.29
C GLU A 375 18.58 -19.05 -12.60
N LYS A 376 17.30 -19.26 -12.37
CA LYS A 376 16.44 -18.34 -11.63
C LYS A 376 16.89 -18.15 -10.18
N LEU A 377 17.18 -19.24 -9.45
CA LEU A 377 17.68 -19.19 -8.08
C LEU A 377 19.09 -18.56 -8.02
N TYR A 378 19.93 -18.86 -9.00
CA TYR A 378 21.25 -18.24 -9.11
C TYR A 378 21.17 -16.72 -9.31
N SER A 379 20.24 -16.26 -10.11
CA SER A 379 19.98 -14.84 -10.32
C SER A 379 19.55 -14.13 -9.04
N GLN A 380 18.66 -14.76 -8.26
CA GLN A 380 18.24 -14.26 -6.95
C GLN A 380 19.41 -14.23 -5.95
N PHE A 381 20.28 -15.23 -5.99
CA PHE A 381 21.49 -15.29 -5.18
C PHE A 381 22.48 -14.17 -5.56
N LEU A 382 22.69 -13.90 -6.84
CA LEU A 382 23.55 -12.80 -7.29
C LEU A 382 23.01 -11.44 -6.84
N GLU A 383 21.71 -11.23 -6.95
CA GLU A 383 21.05 -10.02 -6.48
C GLU A 383 21.20 -9.85 -4.95
N TRP A 384 20.99 -10.91 -4.18
CA TRP A 384 21.20 -10.93 -2.74
C TRP A 384 22.67 -10.63 -2.37
N ASN A 385 23.62 -11.29 -3.03
CA ASN A 385 25.05 -11.12 -2.79
C ASN A 385 25.54 -9.70 -3.11
N ARG A 386 24.97 -9.06 -4.15
CA ARG A 386 25.24 -7.67 -4.47
C ARG A 386 24.79 -6.73 -3.34
N ARG A 387 23.62 -6.97 -2.77
CA ARG A 387 23.07 -6.18 -1.65
C ARG A 387 23.83 -6.39 -0.33
N ALA A 388 24.39 -7.57 -0.11
CA ALA A 388 25.15 -7.89 1.09
C ALA A 388 26.55 -7.25 1.12
N LYS A 389 27.08 -6.80 -0.03
CA LYS A 389 28.38 -6.16 -0.16
C LYS A 389 28.35 -4.63 -0.09
N ASN A 390 27.16 -4.03 -0.13
CA ASN A 390 26.90 -2.60 0.01
C ASN A 390 26.24 -2.28 1.34
#